data_51d23873068c9dd93ed43da8a99861d1
#
_entry.id   51d23873068c9dd93ed43da8a99861d1
#
_cell.length_a   1.000
_cell.length_b   1.000
_cell.length_c   1.000
_cell.angle_alpha   90.00
_cell.angle_beta   90.00
_cell.angle_gamma   90.00
#
_symmetry.space_group_name_H-M   'P 1'
#
loop_
_entity.id
_entity.type
_entity.pdbx_description
1 polymer ?
#
loop_
_entity_poly.entity_id
_entity_poly.type
_entity_poly.pdbx_seq_one_letter_code
_entity_poly.pdbx_strand_id
1 'polypeptide(L)'
;MIQIQLKQFQQNTIDKILEQFEDPDGTQKMLVKAPTGSGKTITLIGLIERMEADYPGRYVYCWLTPGKGELEEQSEEKMKRFSPSLHTGNLNDVLTSGFNSDVTYFINWETITKKGNRALKDSERKNLYEQIAIAHKNKIEFVVLIDEEHQNNTKKTRDIISAMNPVREIRVSATPDLRRGIDSYVISEETVISEQLITKALYINKDLNVSFLQDENDELKILLDKADETRKEIYHAYQNKGEDVNPLVLIQFPSLSDSMISRVEKILEEKGYNYDNLMVASWFSEETKADKEMHSKKLEKINVGDVNEANSITHNNAKPCFLLFKQALSTGWDCPRAKILVKLRENMNENFEIQTLGRLRRMPKAVHYGEDILDCAYLYTLDEKYKEAVIHDGTGYEVKRVFLKSA
;
A
#
# COMPACT_ATOMS: atom_id res chain seq x y z
N MET A 1 8.33 9.98 21.54
CA MET A 1 7.50 8.76 21.75
C MET A 1 6.45 8.70 20.66
N ILE A 2 6.25 7.51 20.10
CA ILE A 2 5.24 7.29 19.07
C ILE A 2 3.86 7.72 19.56
N GLN A 3 3.16 8.51 18.75
CA GLN A 3 1.85 9.05 19.13
C GLN A 3 0.69 8.05 18.94
N ILE A 4 0.94 6.92 18.28
CA ILE A 4 -0.02 5.85 18.11
C ILE A 4 0.35 4.70 19.04
N GLN A 5 -0.65 4.19 19.77
CA GLN A 5 -0.47 2.96 20.53
C GLN A 5 -0.28 1.78 19.59
N LEU A 6 0.89 1.14 19.65
CA LEU A 6 1.17 -0.07 18.90
C LEU A 6 0.25 -1.20 19.36
N LYS A 7 -0.24 -1.99 18.42
CA LYS A 7 -0.97 -3.24 18.70
C LYS A 7 -0.02 -4.28 19.28
N GLN A 8 -0.56 -5.25 20.04
CA GLN A 8 0.25 -6.23 20.74
C GLN A 8 1.17 -7.01 19.80
N PHE A 9 0.69 -7.43 18.63
CA PHE A 9 1.53 -8.15 17.67
C PHE A 9 2.66 -7.29 17.10
N GLN A 10 2.47 -5.97 16.98
CA GLN A 10 3.52 -5.04 16.53
C GLN A 10 4.61 -4.91 17.59
N GLN A 11 4.23 -4.81 18.86
CA GLN A 11 5.18 -4.84 19.98
C GLN A 11 5.94 -6.16 20.01
N ASN A 12 5.24 -7.29 19.94
CA ASN A 12 5.86 -8.62 19.88
C ASN A 12 6.81 -8.77 18.69
N THR A 13 6.49 -8.15 17.55
CA THR A 13 7.38 -8.16 16.37
C THR A 13 8.66 -7.39 16.65
N ILE A 14 8.56 -6.21 17.27
CA ILE A 14 9.72 -5.40 17.68
C ILE A 14 10.59 -6.18 18.66
N ASP A 15 9.99 -6.72 19.74
CA ASP A 15 10.71 -7.49 20.73
C ASP A 15 11.42 -8.70 20.10
N LYS A 16 10.75 -9.38 19.15
CA LYS A 16 11.34 -10.54 18.45
C LYS A 16 12.52 -10.16 17.55
N ILE A 17 12.45 -8.99 16.90
CA ILE A 17 13.58 -8.47 16.11
C ILE A 17 14.75 -8.14 17.03
N LEU A 18 14.51 -7.50 18.16
CA LEU A 18 15.56 -7.12 19.11
C LEU A 18 16.19 -8.34 19.77
N GLU A 19 15.40 -9.31 20.25
CA GLU A 19 15.91 -10.57 20.79
C GLU A 19 16.85 -11.29 19.82
N GLN A 20 16.48 -11.37 18.54
CA GLN A 20 17.29 -12.02 17.51
C GLN A 20 18.60 -11.25 17.24
N PHE A 21 18.60 -9.94 17.41
CA PHE A 21 19.81 -9.13 17.25
C PHE A 21 20.74 -9.20 18.47
N GLU A 22 20.23 -9.58 19.63
CA GLU A 22 21.01 -9.84 20.84
C GLU A 22 21.64 -11.23 20.86
N ASP A 23 21.16 -12.16 20.02
CA ASP A 23 21.71 -13.49 19.88
C ASP A 23 23.08 -13.44 19.15
N PRO A 24 24.21 -13.77 19.83
CA PRO A 24 25.54 -13.72 19.22
C PRO A 24 25.70 -14.69 18.04
N ASP A 25 24.97 -15.79 18.05
CA ASP A 25 24.97 -16.83 17.02
C ASP A 25 23.91 -16.58 15.93
N GLY A 26 23.05 -15.58 16.15
CA GLY A 26 21.98 -15.18 15.23
C GLY A 26 22.48 -14.54 13.95
N THR A 27 21.74 -14.74 12.86
CA THR A 27 22.00 -13.95 11.66
C THR A 27 21.66 -12.48 11.94
N GLN A 28 22.46 -11.56 11.46
CA GLN A 28 22.18 -10.12 11.65
C GLN A 28 21.14 -9.62 10.62
N LYS A 29 20.34 -10.55 10.07
CA LYS A 29 19.33 -10.31 9.04
C LYS A 29 18.03 -10.96 9.43
N MET A 30 16.96 -10.18 9.42
CA MET A 30 15.63 -10.65 9.72
C MET A 30 14.63 -10.31 8.62
N LEU A 31 13.83 -11.28 8.25
CA LEU A 31 12.75 -11.17 7.29
C LEU A 31 11.41 -11.23 8.01
N VAL A 32 10.66 -10.14 7.98
CA VAL A 32 9.30 -10.08 8.56
C VAL A 32 8.28 -10.22 7.43
N LYS A 33 7.55 -11.33 7.41
CA LYS A 33 6.37 -11.48 6.56
C LYS A 33 5.17 -10.90 7.30
N ALA A 34 4.57 -9.84 6.74
CA ALA A 34 3.43 -9.16 7.36
C ALA A 34 2.37 -8.83 6.31
N PRO A 35 1.09 -9.15 6.54
CA PRO A 35 0.01 -8.85 5.59
C PRO A 35 -0.06 -7.38 5.21
N THR A 36 -0.60 -7.09 4.01
CA THR A 36 -0.93 -5.72 3.63
C THR A 36 -1.97 -5.15 4.60
N GLY A 37 -1.76 -3.93 5.08
CA GLY A 37 -2.65 -3.31 6.08
C GLY A 37 -2.29 -3.62 7.55
N SER A 38 -1.28 -4.45 7.83
CA SER A 38 -0.84 -4.76 9.20
C SER A 38 -0.11 -3.61 9.92
N GLY A 39 0.15 -2.50 9.24
CA GLY A 39 0.89 -1.38 9.83
C GLY A 39 2.41 -1.57 9.83
N LYS A 40 2.99 -2.25 8.83
CA LYS A 40 4.43 -2.47 8.67
C LYS A 40 5.27 -1.22 8.94
N THR A 41 4.92 -0.09 8.30
CA THR A 41 5.61 1.20 8.48
C THR A 41 5.61 1.66 9.94
N ILE A 42 4.48 1.55 10.63
CA ILE A 42 4.36 1.94 12.05
C ILE A 42 5.19 1.02 12.96
N THR A 43 5.22 -0.28 12.66
CA THR A 43 6.07 -1.24 13.39
C THR A 43 7.56 -0.90 13.25
N LEU A 44 8.00 -0.54 12.03
CA LEU A 44 9.39 -0.13 11.79
C LEU A 44 9.74 1.20 12.47
N ILE A 45 8.81 2.17 12.50
CA ILE A 45 8.99 3.43 13.24
C ILE A 45 9.16 3.13 14.73
N GLY A 46 8.31 2.28 15.31
CA GLY A 46 8.41 1.88 16.71
C GLY A 46 9.71 1.12 17.03
N LEU A 47 10.20 0.31 16.08
CA LEU A 47 11.51 -0.36 16.21
C LEU A 47 12.67 0.66 16.27
N ILE A 48 12.69 1.64 15.38
CA ILE A 48 13.72 2.69 15.36
C ILE A 48 13.68 3.49 16.67
N GLU A 49 12.48 3.90 17.11
CA GLU A 49 12.32 4.64 18.36
C GLU A 49 12.88 3.87 19.58
N ARG A 50 12.62 2.56 19.61
CA ARG A 50 13.14 1.69 20.66
C ARG A 50 14.66 1.55 20.57
N MET A 51 15.21 1.36 19.38
CA MET A 51 16.67 1.25 19.17
C MET A 51 17.40 2.55 19.51
N GLU A 52 16.85 3.72 19.17
CA GLU A 52 17.45 5.01 19.56
C GLU A 52 17.42 5.22 21.08
N ALA A 53 16.35 4.79 21.74
CA ALA A 53 16.24 4.88 23.21
C ALA A 53 17.23 3.94 23.93
N ASP A 54 17.41 2.73 23.41
CA ASP A 54 18.27 1.72 24.02
C ASP A 54 19.77 1.95 23.68
N TYR A 55 20.08 2.55 22.52
CA TYR A 55 21.43 2.75 22.02
C TYR A 55 21.66 4.15 21.40
N PRO A 56 21.50 5.23 22.17
CA PRO A 56 21.58 6.60 21.63
C PRO A 56 22.96 6.91 21.05
N GLY A 57 22.99 7.58 19.91
CA GLY A 57 24.20 8.00 19.22
C GLY A 57 24.97 6.90 18.48
N ARG A 58 24.46 5.67 18.44
CA ARG A 58 25.18 4.52 17.90
C ARG A 58 24.87 4.25 16.42
N TYR A 59 23.61 4.28 16.04
CA TYR A 59 23.16 3.81 14.73
C TYR A 59 22.79 4.95 13.78
N VAL A 60 23.01 4.72 12.50
CA VAL A 60 22.34 5.42 11.41
C VAL A 60 21.35 4.45 10.74
N TYR A 61 20.17 4.92 10.45
CA TYR A 61 19.11 4.10 9.84
C TYR A 61 18.97 4.45 8.37
N CYS A 62 19.07 3.44 7.50
CA CYS A 62 18.83 3.58 6.07
C CYS A 62 17.53 2.85 5.70
N TRP A 63 16.46 3.60 5.47
CA TRP A 63 15.17 3.06 5.08
C TRP A 63 15.04 3.07 3.56
N LEU A 64 15.07 1.88 2.99
CA LEU A 64 15.08 1.68 1.55
C LEU A 64 13.67 1.33 1.05
N THR A 65 13.13 2.15 0.13
CA THR A 65 11.79 1.98 -0.43
C THR A 65 11.83 1.75 -1.94
N PRO A 66 10.90 0.94 -2.50
CA PRO A 66 10.74 0.81 -3.93
C PRO A 66 9.91 1.96 -4.53
N GLY A 67 9.83 2.02 -5.88
CA GLY A 67 8.91 2.87 -6.62
C GLY A 67 9.48 4.24 -7.00
N LYS A 68 8.61 5.15 -7.45
CA LYS A 68 9.01 6.43 -8.05
C LYS A 68 9.19 7.59 -7.06
N GLY A 69 9.42 7.31 -5.78
CA GLY A 69 9.66 8.33 -4.74
C GLY A 69 8.47 8.59 -3.80
N GLU A 70 7.25 8.23 -4.19
CA GLU A 70 6.05 8.49 -3.37
C GLU A 70 6.04 7.70 -2.05
N LEU A 71 6.57 6.48 -2.03
CA LEU A 71 6.68 5.67 -0.79
C LEU A 71 7.71 6.21 0.19
N GLU A 72 8.80 6.77 -0.33
CA GLU A 72 9.84 7.43 0.46
C GLU A 72 9.23 8.59 1.24
N GLU A 73 8.60 9.53 0.52
CA GLU A 73 7.93 10.70 1.09
C GLU A 73 6.84 10.30 2.10
N GLN A 74 5.97 9.35 1.75
CA GLN A 74 4.91 8.88 2.63
C GLN A 74 5.43 8.22 3.92
N SER A 75 6.53 7.46 3.83
CA SER A 75 7.12 6.81 5.00
C SER A 75 7.80 7.83 5.91
N GLU A 76 8.47 8.83 5.33
CA GLU A 76 9.06 9.94 6.06
C GLU A 76 7.99 10.80 6.76
N GLU A 77 6.91 11.16 6.05
CA GLU A 77 5.79 11.92 6.64
C GLU A 77 5.12 11.16 7.77
N LYS A 78 4.91 9.84 7.61
CA LYS A 78 4.40 9.00 8.70
C LYS A 78 5.33 9.01 9.90
N MET A 79 6.64 8.93 9.71
CA MET A 79 7.60 9.02 10.81
C MET A 79 7.51 10.37 11.51
N LYS A 80 7.56 11.48 10.77
CA LYS A 80 7.43 12.85 11.33
C LYS A 80 6.11 13.04 12.10
N ARG A 81 5.02 12.44 11.59
CA ARG A 81 3.70 12.53 12.22
C ARG A 81 3.58 11.69 13.48
N PHE A 82 4.06 10.46 13.48
CA PHE A 82 3.83 9.50 14.54
C PHE A 82 4.93 9.45 15.60
N SER A 83 6.13 9.85 15.23
CA SER A 83 7.27 9.94 16.13
C SER A 83 8.11 11.19 15.83
N PRO A 84 7.59 12.39 16.14
CA PRO A 84 8.23 13.67 15.79
C PRO A 84 9.57 13.92 16.51
N SER A 85 9.93 13.08 17.46
CA SER A 85 11.24 13.11 18.12
C SER A 85 12.35 12.48 17.29
N LEU A 86 12.01 11.63 16.31
CA LEU A 86 13.00 11.00 15.42
C LEU A 86 13.43 11.98 14.34
N HIS A 87 14.73 11.97 14.03
CA HIS A 87 15.27 12.81 12.97
C HIS A 87 15.21 12.07 11.64
N THR A 88 14.82 12.77 10.58
CA THR A 88 14.76 12.24 9.22
C THR A 88 15.69 12.99 8.28
N GLY A 89 16.15 12.31 7.25
CA GLY A 89 16.91 12.88 6.14
C GLY A 89 16.64 12.10 4.85
N ASN A 90 17.18 12.60 3.77
CA ASN A 90 17.04 11.99 2.45
C ASN A 90 18.43 11.79 1.79
N LEU A 91 18.44 11.24 0.57
CA LEU A 91 19.69 10.99 -0.16
C LEU A 91 20.51 12.27 -0.41
N ASN A 92 19.87 13.42 -0.67
CA ASN A 92 20.58 14.68 -0.90
C ASN A 92 21.31 15.15 0.37
N ASP A 93 20.68 14.94 1.53
CA ASP A 93 21.33 15.25 2.82
C ASP A 93 22.57 14.41 3.03
N VAL A 94 22.50 13.11 2.68
CA VAL A 94 23.68 12.22 2.71
C VAL A 94 24.79 12.71 1.78
N LEU A 95 24.45 13.05 0.52
CA LEU A 95 25.44 13.50 -0.46
C LEU A 95 26.09 14.84 -0.11
N THR A 96 25.38 15.68 0.67
CA THR A 96 25.85 17.01 1.04
C THR A 96 26.58 17.01 2.38
N SER A 97 26.05 16.34 3.38
CA SER A 97 26.46 16.44 4.79
C SER A 97 26.95 15.12 5.39
N GLY A 98 26.82 14.00 4.65
CA GLY A 98 27.16 12.66 5.12
C GLY A 98 26.11 12.02 6.00
N PHE A 99 26.45 10.88 6.58
CA PHE A 99 25.59 10.15 7.53
C PHE A 99 25.83 10.64 8.96
N ASN A 100 24.74 10.84 9.70
CA ASN A 100 24.78 11.18 11.13
C ASN A 100 24.06 10.10 11.95
N SER A 101 24.54 9.83 13.16
CA SER A 101 23.87 8.92 14.10
C SER A 101 22.50 9.46 14.48
N ASP A 102 21.57 8.56 14.85
CA ASP A 102 20.20 8.85 15.23
C ASP A 102 19.40 9.63 14.16
N VAL A 103 19.74 9.40 12.90
CA VAL A 103 19.00 9.93 11.75
C VAL A 103 18.53 8.77 10.88
N THR A 104 17.26 8.78 10.50
CA THR A 104 16.69 7.86 9.50
C THR A 104 16.72 8.51 8.12
N TYR A 105 17.54 7.98 7.25
CA TYR A 105 17.62 8.40 5.86
C TYR A 105 16.71 7.57 4.99
N PHE A 106 15.67 8.21 4.43
CA PHE A 106 14.78 7.59 3.45
C PHE A 106 15.42 7.64 2.07
N ILE A 107 15.59 6.48 1.45
CA ILE A 107 16.34 6.34 0.21
C ILE A 107 15.55 5.48 -0.78
N ASN A 108 15.26 6.05 -1.94
CA ASN A 108 14.58 5.33 -3.01
C ASN A 108 15.56 4.48 -3.83
N TRP A 109 15.25 3.19 -3.98
CA TRP A 109 16.04 2.25 -4.77
C TRP A 109 16.23 2.66 -6.23
N GLU A 110 15.17 3.20 -6.84
CA GLU A 110 15.21 3.55 -8.26
C GLU A 110 16.19 4.69 -8.52
N THR A 111 16.26 5.64 -7.60
CA THR A 111 17.23 6.73 -7.67
C THR A 111 18.67 6.22 -7.68
N ILE A 112 18.95 5.18 -6.88
CA ILE A 112 20.30 4.64 -6.73
C ILE A 112 20.65 3.66 -7.87
N THR A 113 19.70 2.90 -8.40
CA THR A 113 19.99 1.73 -9.24
C THR A 113 19.68 1.89 -10.71
N LYS A 114 18.73 2.74 -11.11
CA LYS A 114 18.30 2.91 -12.51
C LYS A 114 19.15 3.94 -13.26
N LYS A 115 19.18 3.80 -14.61
CA LYS A 115 19.67 4.83 -15.53
C LYS A 115 18.50 5.70 -15.97
N GLY A 116 18.63 7.03 -15.94
CA GLY A 116 17.62 7.98 -16.40
C GLY A 116 17.67 9.31 -15.67
N ASN A 117 16.75 10.23 -15.95
CA ASN A 117 16.75 11.61 -15.43
C ASN A 117 16.64 11.73 -13.89
N ARG A 118 16.25 10.67 -13.18
CA ARG A 118 16.19 10.59 -11.71
C ARG A 118 17.27 9.70 -11.09
N ALA A 119 18.16 9.12 -11.90
CA ALA A 119 19.25 8.28 -11.38
C ALA A 119 20.41 9.15 -10.91
N LEU A 120 21.09 8.69 -9.86
CA LEU A 120 22.38 9.27 -9.47
C LEU A 120 23.35 9.27 -10.65
N LYS A 121 23.97 10.41 -10.90
CA LYS A 121 25.11 10.52 -11.82
C LYS A 121 26.27 9.69 -11.27
N ASP A 122 27.22 9.32 -12.14
CA ASP A 122 28.38 8.52 -11.71
C ASP A 122 29.20 9.24 -10.62
N SER A 123 29.28 10.56 -10.67
CA SER A 123 29.92 11.40 -9.63
C SER A 123 29.16 11.34 -8.28
N GLU A 124 27.83 11.39 -8.30
CA GLU A 124 27.00 11.32 -7.08
C GLU A 124 27.05 9.93 -6.46
N ARG A 125 27.08 8.89 -7.31
CA ARG A 125 27.22 7.50 -6.85
C ARG A 125 28.59 7.27 -6.20
N LYS A 126 29.64 7.82 -6.78
CA LYS A 126 30.99 7.82 -6.18
C LYS A 126 30.95 8.53 -4.82
N ASN A 127 30.28 9.69 -4.73
CA ASN A 127 30.13 10.43 -3.50
C ASN A 127 29.39 9.61 -2.43
N LEU A 128 28.30 8.87 -2.78
CA LEU A 128 27.59 8.00 -1.82
C LEU A 128 28.56 6.96 -1.19
N TYR A 129 29.37 6.29 -1.99
CA TYR A 129 30.38 5.34 -1.47
C TYR A 129 31.44 6.04 -0.61
N GLU A 130 31.83 7.25 -0.94
CA GLU A 130 32.75 8.08 -0.12
C GLU A 130 32.11 8.41 1.23
N GLN A 131 30.82 8.80 1.26
CA GLN A 131 30.08 9.07 2.50
C GLN A 131 29.92 7.82 3.37
N ILE A 132 29.65 6.66 2.78
CA ILE A 132 29.63 5.38 3.50
C ILE A 132 31.01 5.10 4.14
N ALA A 133 32.09 5.29 3.38
CA ALA A 133 33.44 5.09 3.92
C ALA A 133 33.80 6.06 5.04
N ILE A 134 33.35 7.32 4.97
CA ILE A 134 33.52 8.33 6.03
C ILE A 134 32.74 7.90 7.29
N ALA A 135 31.49 7.43 7.13
CA ALA A 135 30.67 6.94 8.24
C ALA A 135 31.37 5.80 8.98
N HIS A 136 31.89 4.81 8.25
CA HIS A 136 32.68 3.72 8.84
C HIS A 136 33.95 4.21 9.57
N LYS A 137 34.67 5.18 9.01
CA LYS A 137 35.80 5.80 9.66
C LYS A 137 35.41 6.49 10.98
N ASN A 138 34.24 7.07 11.02
CA ASN A 138 33.68 7.70 12.21
C ASN A 138 33.00 6.69 13.18
N LYS A 139 33.08 5.38 12.90
CA LYS A 139 32.50 4.28 13.68
C LYS A 139 30.98 4.34 13.79
N ILE A 140 30.29 4.93 12.82
CA ILE A 140 28.85 4.91 12.72
C ILE A 140 28.42 3.54 12.20
N GLU A 141 27.51 2.87 12.90
CA GLU A 141 27.00 1.56 12.54
C GLU A 141 25.68 1.68 11.76
N PHE A 142 25.59 0.97 10.64
CA PHE A 142 24.40 1.02 9.79
C PHE A 142 23.35 0.00 10.21
N VAL A 143 22.10 0.45 10.29
CA VAL A 143 20.90 -0.38 10.36
C VAL A 143 20.14 -0.16 9.05
N VAL A 144 19.92 -1.22 8.27
CA VAL A 144 19.23 -1.14 6.98
C VAL A 144 17.84 -1.74 7.11
N LEU A 145 16.82 -0.94 6.78
CA LEU A 145 15.41 -1.34 6.72
C LEU A 145 14.98 -1.37 5.25
N ILE A 146 14.43 -2.49 4.80
CA ILE A 146 13.98 -2.71 3.43
C ILE A 146 12.49 -2.96 3.43
N ASP A 147 11.71 -1.99 2.97
CA ASP A 147 10.27 -2.14 2.79
C ASP A 147 9.96 -2.68 1.38
N GLU A 148 8.96 -3.54 1.27
CA GLU A 148 8.54 -4.22 0.04
C GLU A 148 9.71 -4.91 -0.71
N GLU A 149 10.47 -5.73 -0.01
CA GLU A 149 11.72 -6.40 -0.45
C GLU A 149 11.63 -7.05 -1.84
N HIS A 150 10.47 -7.61 -2.19
CA HIS A 150 10.28 -8.38 -3.43
C HIS A 150 10.43 -7.54 -4.72
N GLN A 151 10.37 -6.20 -4.64
CA GLN A 151 10.33 -5.34 -5.83
C GLN A 151 11.71 -4.96 -6.39
N ASN A 152 12.82 -5.04 -5.63
CA ASN A 152 14.07 -4.40 -6.07
C ASN A 152 15.39 -5.12 -5.70
N ASN A 153 15.42 -6.44 -5.77
CA ASN A 153 16.63 -7.20 -5.48
C ASN A 153 17.63 -7.22 -6.67
N THR A 154 18.15 -6.05 -7.05
CA THR A 154 19.14 -5.94 -8.13
C THR A 154 20.55 -6.13 -7.60
N LYS A 155 21.53 -6.44 -8.51
CA LYS A 155 22.94 -6.52 -8.14
C LYS A 155 23.45 -5.22 -7.52
N LYS A 156 23.11 -4.06 -8.12
CA LYS A 156 23.54 -2.75 -7.62
C LYS A 156 23.04 -2.45 -6.21
N THR A 157 21.81 -2.85 -5.91
CA THR A 157 21.22 -2.74 -4.58
C THR A 157 22.03 -3.52 -3.56
N ARG A 158 22.36 -4.77 -3.88
CA ARG A 158 23.19 -5.62 -3.02
C ARG A 158 24.58 -5.05 -2.81
N ASP A 159 25.20 -4.48 -3.86
CA ASP A 159 26.53 -3.86 -3.77
C ASP A 159 26.53 -2.68 -2.80
N ILE A 160 25.48 -1.84 -2.80
CA ILE A 160 25.36 -0.70 -1.88
C ILE A 160 25.13 -1.18 -0.43
N ILE A 161 24.22 -2.13 -0.21
CA ILE A 161 24.01 -2.72 1.13
C ILE A 161 25.32 -3.35 1.63
N SER A 162 26.03 -4.06 0.75
CA SER A 162 27.32 -4.65 1.12
C SER A 162 28.36 -3.60 1.48
N ALA A 163 28.37 -2.44 0.80
CA ALA A 163 29.26 -1.33 1.14
C ALA A 163 28.90 -0.69 2.49
N MET A 164 27.60 -0.59 2.82
CA MET A 164 27.13 -0.14 4.13
C MET A 164 27.53 -1.12 5.24
N ASN A 165 27.73 -2.40 4.90
CA ASN A 165 28.05 -3.45 5.86
C ASN A 165 27.22 -3.36 7.14
N PRO A 166 25.86 -3.45 7.02
CA PRO A 166 24.98 -3.16 8.13
C PRO A 166 25.16 -4.15 9.28
N VAL A 167 25.18 -3.65 10.50
CA VAL A 167 25.18 -4.48 11.72
C VAL A 167 23.83 -5.14 11.94
N ARG A 168 22.77 -4.57 11.35
CA ARG A 168 21.38 -5.09 11.36
C ARG A 168 20.71 -4.84 10.02
N GLU A 169 20.05 -5.85 9.49
CA GLU A 169 19.28 -5.76 8.24
C GLU A 169 17.87 -6.31 8.46
N ILE A 170 16.86 -5.47 8.37
CA ILE A 170 15.45 -5.82 8.55
C ILE A 170 14.75 -5.69 7.20
N ARG A 171 14.16 -6.78 6.73
CA ARG A 171 13.38 -6.85 5.51
C ARG A 171 11.92 -7.07 5.83
N VAL A 172 11.03 -6.28 5.26
CA VAL A 172 9.58 -6.42 5.50
C VAL A 172 8.86 -6.53 4.18
N SER A 173 7.96 -7.50 4.05
CA SER A 173 7.14 -7.69 2.85
C SER A 173 5.87 -8.48 3.17
N ALA A 174 4.83 -8.29 2.36
CA ALA A 174 3.66 -9.17 2.39
C ALA A 174 3.93 -10.51 1.69
N THR A 175 4.77 -10.50 0.66
CA THR A 175 5.13 -11.66 -0.18
C THR A 175 6.64 -11.80 -0.30
N PRO A 176 7.36 -12.09 0.80
CA PRO A 176 8.81 -12.18 0.75
C PRO A 176 9.28 -13.45 0.09
N ASP A 177 10.45 -13.38 -0.57
CA ASP A 177 11.22 -14.54 -0.96
C ASP A 177 11.89 -15.16 0.28
N LEU A 178 11.37 -16.26 0.77
CA LEU A 178 11.98 -17.00 1.89
C LEU A 178 13.33 -17.58 1.45
N ARG A 179 14.43 -17.10 2.04
CA ARG A 179 15.79 -17.49 1.70
C ARG A 179 16.46 -18.27 2.82
N ARG A 180 17.31 -19.22 2.44
CA ARG A 180 18.16 -19.92 3.42
C ARG A 180 19.17 -18.93 4.04
N GLY A 181 19.35 -18.99 5.35
CA GLY A 181 20.34 -18.17 6.08
C GLY A 181 19.86 -16.77 6.45
N ILE A 182 18.55 -16.52 6.44
CA ILE A 182 17.93 -15.32 7.01
C ILE A 182 16.87 -15.80 8.00
N ASP A 183 16.89 -15.28 9.20
CA ASP A 183 15.85 -15.57 10.18
C ASP A 183 14.54 -14.92 9.75
N SER A 184 13.43 -15.58 9.96
CA SER A 184 12.13 -15.09 9.53
C SER A 184 11.11 -15.09 10.64
N TYR A 185 10.32 -14.03 10.70
CA TYR A 185 9.16 -13.90 11.56
C TYR A 185 7.91 -13.68 10.72
N VAL A 186 6.88 -14.47 10.97
CA VAL A 186 5.63 -14.44 10.19
C VAL A 186 4.49 -13.93 11.06
N ILE A 187 3.90 -12.82 10.68
CA ILE A 187 2.66 -12.32 11.26
C ILE A 187 1.51 -12.93 10.47
N SER A 188 0.66 -13.72 11.14
CA SER A 188 -0.49 -14.35 10.49
C SER A 188 -1.59 -13.32 10.19
N GLU A 189 -2.41 -13.60 9.19
CA GLU A 189 -3.56 -12.76 8.87
C GLU A 189 -4.60 -12.77 9.99
N GLU A 190 -4.82 -13.93 10.61
CA GLU A 190 -5.73 -14.08 11.75
C GLU A 190 -5.34 -13.15 12.89
N THR A 191 -4.04 -12.99 13.17
CA THR A 191 -3.56 -12.04 14.16
C THR A 191 -3.94 -10.61 13.80
N VAL A 192 -3.75 -10.20 12.55
CA VAL A 192 -4.07 -8.84 12.10
C VAL A 192 -5.58 -8.59 12.04
N ILE A 193 -6.37 -9.62 11.68
CA ILE A 193 -7.84 -9.60 11.73
C ILE A 193 -8.32 -9.45 13.18
N SER A 194 -7.80 -10.24 14.11
CA SER A 194 -8.18 -10.19 15.52
C SER A 194 -7.91 -8.83 16.15
N GLU A 195 -6.88 -8.14 15.69
CA GLU A 195 -6.54 -6.76 16.08
C GLU A 195 -7.33 -5.70 15.29
N GLN A 196 -8.25 -6.12 14.43
CA GLN A 196 -9.24 -5.28 13.72
C GLN A 196 -8.63 -4.29 12.70
N LEU A 197 -7.40 -4.51 12.27
CA LEU A 197 -6.72 -3.63 11.32
C LEU A 197 -7.16 -3.86 9.87
N ILE A 198 -7.52 -5.11 9.55
CA ILE A 198 -7.95 -5.52 8.22
C ILE A 198 -9.32 -6.19 8.25
N THR A 199 -9.97 -6.25 7.10
CA THR A 199 -11.28 -6.89 6.93
C THR A 199 -11.22 -8.39 7.21
N LYS A 200 -12.33 -8.95 7.72
CA LYS A 200 -12.44 -10.37 8.08
C LYS A 200 -12.41 -11.28 6.87
N ALA A 201 -13.05 -10.86 5.77
CA ALA A 201 -13.19 -11.67 4.57
C ALA A 201 -13.36 -10.80 3.31
N LEU A 202 -13.24 -11.45 2.15
CA LEU A 202 -13.57 -10.91 0.84
C LEU A 202 -14.75 -11.68 0.26
N TYR A 203 -15.83 -10.97 -0.05
CA TYR A 203 -16.95 -11.52 -0.82
C TYR A 203 -16.70 -11.33 -2.31
N ILE A 204 -16.76 -12.41 -3.08
CA ILE A 204 -16.67 -12.34 -4.55
C ILE A 204 -18.08 -12.52 -5.13
N ASN A 205 -18.54 -11.54 -5.90
CA ASN A 205 -19.83 -11.52 -6.59
C ASN A 205 -21.02 -11.81 -5.65
N LYS A 206 -20.97 -11.27 -4.42
CA LYS A 206 -22.06 -11.45 -3.47
C LYS A 206 -23.37 -10.92 -4.06
N ASP A 207 -24.38 -11.80 -4.12
CA ASP A 207 -25.74 -11.52 -4.61
C ASP A 207 -25.76 -10.92 -6.05
N LEU A 208 -24.72 -11.16 -6.85
CA LEU A 208 -24.67 -10.77 -8.26
C LEU A 208 -25.51 -11.75 -9.11
N ASN A 209 -26.52 -11.27 -9.81
CA ASN A 209 -27.35 -12.07 -10.69
C ASN A 209 -26.99 -11.82 -12.16
N VAL A 210 -26.46 -12.83 -12.83
CA VAL A 210 -26.03 -12.76 -14.25
C VAL A 210 -26.99 -13.46 -15.23
N SER A 211 -28.20 -13.85 -14.79
CA SER A 211 -29.12 -14.68 -15.60
C SER A 211 -29.64 -13.99 -16.86
N PHE A 212 -29.46 -12.68 -17.01
CA PHE A 212 -30.04 -11.88 -18.09
C PHE A 212 -29.00 -11.15 -18.96
N LEU A 213 -27.73 -11.57 -18.90
CA LEU A 213 -26.69 -10.96 -19.71
C LEU A 213 -26.88 -11.27 -21.19
N GLN A 214 -27.03 -10.24 -22.03
CA GLN A 214 -27.14 -10.36 -23.47
C GLN A 214 -25.90 -9.79 -24.20
N ASP A 215 -25.29 -8.76 -23.63
CA ASP A 215 -24.13 -8.10 -24.20
C ASP A 215 -23.22 -7.48 -23.12
N GLU A 216 -22.09 -6.91 -23.55
CA GLU A 216 -21.09 -6.26 -22.71
C GLU A 216 -21.64 -5.04 -21.93
N ASN A 217 -22.67 -4.37 -22.43
CA ASN A 217 -23.29 -3.24 -21.73
C ASN A 217 -24.13 -3.73 -20.55
N ASP A 218 -24.82 -4.87 -20.70
CA ASP A 218 -25.53 -5.52 -19.63
C ASP A 218 -24.56 -5.96 -18.54
N GLU A 219 -23.37 -6.52 -18.91
CA GLU A 219 -22.31 -6.88 -17.98
C GLU A 219 -21.84 -5.67 -17.17
N LEU A 220 -21.52 -4.56 -17.80
CA LEU A 220 -21.10 -3.32 -17.13
C LEU A 220 -22.19 -2.80 -16.17
N LYS A 221 -23.43 -2.76 -16.65
CA LYS A 221 -24.56 -2.25 -15.87
C LYS A 221 -24.80 -3.08 -14.62
N ILE A 222 -24.84 -4.40 -14.74
CA ILE A 222 -25.09 -5.30 -13.60
C ILE A 222 -23.99 -5.18 -12.54
N LEU A 223 -22.71 -5.12 -12.96
CA LEU A 223 -21.59 -4.93 -12.05
C LEU A 223 -21.66 -3.60 -11.29
N LEU A 224 -21.96 -2.51 -12.01
CA LEU A 224 -22.05 -1.17 -11.43
C LEU A 224 -23.32 -0.99 -10.57
N ASP A 225 -24.45 -1.57 -10.98
CA ASP A 225 -25.70 -1.55 -10.19
C ASP A 225 -25.48 -2.25 -8.84
N LYS A 226 -24.87 -3.45 -8.87
CA LYS A 226 -24.62 -4.20 -7.64
C LYS A 226 -23.58 -3.55 -6.74
N ALA A 227 -22.52 -3.00 -7.33
CA ALA A 227 -21.51 -2.27 -6.57
C ALA A 227 -22.09 -1.02 -5.88
N ASP A 228 -22.97 -0.27 -6.55
CA ASP A 228 -23.63 0.91 -5.96
C ASP A 228 -24.66 0.52 -4.89
N GLU A 229 -25.42 -0.55 -5.10
CA GLU A 229 -26.33 -1.10 -4.09
C GLU A 229 -25.53 -1.45 -2.81
N THR A 230 -24.48 -2.24 -2.94
CA THR A 230 -23.62 -2.63 -1.81
C THR A 230 -22.97 -1.41 -1.14
N ARG A 231 -22.53 -0.43 -1.93
CA ARG A 231 -21.99 0.83 -1.39
C ARG A 231 -23.02 1.57 -0.53
N LYS A 232 -24.25 1.66 -0.99
CA LYS A 232 -25.35 2.30 -0.24
C LYS A 232 -25.66 1.55 1.04
N GLU A 233 -25.71 0.21 0.99
CA GLU A 233 -25.90 -0.62 2.19
C GLU A 233 -24.80 -0.38 3.22
N ILE A 234 -23.51 -0.36 2.80
CA ILE A 234 -22.36 -0.07 3.66
C ILE A 234 -22.48 1.35 4.24
N TYR A 235 -22.83 2.34 3.42
CA TYR A 235 -23.01 3.72 3.87
C TYR A 235 -24.08 3.81 4.97
N HIS A 236 -25.25 3.25 4.75
CA HIS A 236 -26.33 3.24 5.74
C HIS A 236 -25.94 2.48 7.03
N ALA A 237 -25.22 1.37 6.89
CA ALA A 237 -24.72 0.64 8.04
C ALA A 237 -23.73 1.46 8.88
N TYR A 238 -22.82 2.22 8.25
CA TYR A 238 -21.95 3.16 8.96
C TYR A 238 -22.74 4.28 9.66
N GLN A 239 -23.73 4.88 8.96
CA GLN A 239 -24.59 5.90 9.57
C GLN A 239 -25.33 5.37 10.79
N ASN A 240 -25.85 4.12 10.75
CA ASN A 240 -26.50 3.48 11.89
C ASN A 240 -25.57 3.26 13.08
N LYS A 241 -24.24 3.17 12.84
CA LYS A 241 -23.21 3.12 13.90
C LYS A 241 -22.76 4.51 14.38
N GLY A 242 -23.29 5.59 13.82
CA GLY A 242 -22.86 6.95 14.11
C GLY A 242 -21.50 7.29 13.48
N GLU A 243 -21.11 6.58 12.45
CA GLU A 243 -19.82 6.74 11.77
C GLU A 243 -19.95 7.59 10.50
N ASP A 244 -19.11 8.62 10.37
CA ASP A 244 -19.03 9.45 9.17
C ASP A 244 -18.04 8.83 8.17
N VAL A 245 -18.45 7.73 7.55
CA VAL A 245 -17.66 7.04 6.52
C VAL A 245 -18.49 6.93 5.24
N ASN A 246 -17.99 7.53 4.15
CA ASN A 246 -18.57 7.42 2.82
C ASN A 246 -17.79 6.34 2.02
N PRO A 247 -18.34 5.14 1.81
CA PRO A 247 -17.63 4.05 1.14
C PRO A 247 -17.27 4.42 -0.30
N LEU A 248 -16.06 4.04 -0.73
CA LEU A 248 -15.56 4.24 -2.08
C LEU A 248 -15.59 2.95 -2.88
N VAL A 249 -16.13 2.99 -4.08
CA VAL A 249 -16.04 1.94 -5.09
C VAL A 249 -14.85 2.24 -6.01
N LEU A 250 -13.94 1.29 -6.11
CA LEU A 250 -12.84 1.29 -7.07
C LEU A 250 -13.29 0.60 -8.35
N ILE A 251 -13.14 1.24 -9.51
CA ILE A 251 -13.46 0.65 -10.82
C ILE A 251 -12.15 0.53 -11.62
N GLN A 252 -11.69 -0.70 -11.78
CA GLN A 252 -10.44 -1.00 -12.48
C GLN A 252 -10.70 -1.37 -13.93
N PHE A 253 -10.12 -0.57 -14.82
CA PHE A 253 -10.22 -0.74 -16.26
C PHE A 253 -9.02 -1.49 -16.85
N PRO A 254 -9.23 -2.20 -17.99
CA PRO A 254 -8.15 -2.68 -18.83
C PRO A 254 -7.28 -1.54 -19.40
N SER A 255 -6.07 -1.88 -19.87
CA SER A 255 -5.12 -0.90 -20.42
C SER A 255 -5.67 -0.17 -21.64
N LEU A 256 -6.34 -0.89 -22.54
CA LEU A 256 -6.99 -0.35 -23.74
C LEU A 256 -8.52 -0.33 -23.54
N SER A 257 -9.06 0.77 -23.04
CA SER A 257 -10.45 0.80 -22.57
C SER A 257 -11.20 2.12 -22.74
N ASP A 258 -10.79 3.02 -23.64
CA ASP A 258 -11.37 4.36 -23.71
C ASP A 258 -12.89 4.35 -24.00
N SER A 259 -13.36 3.46 -24.88
CA SER A 259 -14.79 3.27 -25.13
C SER A 259 -15.54 2.70 -23.91
N MET A 260 -14.89 1.86 -23.12
CA MET A 260 -15.45 1.28 -21.90
C MET A 260 -15.55 2.32 -20.78
N ILE A 261 -14.54 3.20 -20.65
CA ILE A 261 -14.56 4.32 -19.71
C ILE A 261 -15.77 5.20 -19.99
N SER A 262 -15.97 5.63 -21.24
CA SER A 262 -17.11 6.48 -21.63
C SER A 262 -18.47 5.81 -21.35
N ARG A 263 -18.57 4.49 -21.52
CA ARG A 263 -19.80 3.74 -21.18
C ARG A 263 -20.05 3.70 -19.67
N VAL A 264 -19.01 3.44 -18.88
CA VAL A 264 -19.10 3.45 -17.42
C VAL A 264 -19.46 4.84 -16.89
N GLU A 265 -18.81 5.90 -17.40
CA GLU A 265 -19.14 7.29 -17.05
C GLU A 265 -20.63 7.60 -17.34
N LYS A 266 -21.13 7.17 -18.49
CA LYS A 266 -22.56 7.36 -18.84
C LYS A 266 -23.50 6.62 -17.88
N ILE A 267 -23.21 5.35 -17.54
CA ILE A 267 -24.01 4.59 -16.59
C ILE A 267 -24.02 5.28 -15.22
N LEU A 268 -22.88 5.80 -14.76
CA LEU A 268 -22.79 6.53 -13.50
C LEU A 268 -23.55 7.84 -13.54
N GLU A 269 -23.50 8.57 -14.68
CA GLU A 269 -24.24 9.83 -14.89
C GLU A 269 -25.75 9.62 -14.87
N GLU A 270 -26.25 8.55 -15.49
CA GLU A 270 -27.67 8.13 -15.45
C GLU A 270 -28.15 7.86 -14.00
N LYS A 271 -27.23 7.50 -13.10
CA LYS A 271 -27.49 7.31 -11.66
C LYS A 271 -27.30 8.60 -10.84
N GLY A 272 -26.92 9.71 -11.49
CA GLY A 272 -26.67 10.99 -10.84
C GLY A 272 -25.25 11.13 -10.26
N TYR A 273 -24.30 10.28 -10.65
CA TYR A 273 -22.90 10.37 -10.24
C TYR A 273 -22.06 10.89 -11.40
N ASN A 274 -21.41 12.02 -11.23
CA ASN A 274 -20.55 12.60 -12.26
C ASN A 274 -19.38 13.39 -11.61
N TYR A 275 -18.49 13.92 -12.47
CA TYR A 275 -17.35 14.72 -11.99
C TYR A 275 -17.77 16.10 -11.48
N ASP A 276 -18.83 16.70 -12.04
CA ASP A 276 -19.26 18.06 -11.67
C ASP A 276 -19.81 18.10 -10.26
N ASN A 277 -20.53 17.06 -9.84
CA ASN A 277 -21.00 16.93 -8.48
C ASN A 277 -19.95 16.31 -7.52
N LEU A 278 -18.74 16.03 -8.00
CA LEU A 278 -17.60 15.46 -7.25
C LEU A 278 -17.87 14.06 -6.69
N MET A 279 -18.86 13.32 -7.19
CA MET A 279 -19.14 11.96 -6.76
C MET A 279 -18.31 10.91 -7.51
N VAL A 280 -17.75 11.29 -8.66
CA VAL A 280 -16.83 10.48 -9.45
C VAL A 280 -15.47 11.17 -9.49
N ALA A 281 -14.41 10.37 -9.30
CA ALA A 281 -13.03 10.76 -9.52
C ALA A 281 -12.36 9.79 -10.49
N SER A 282 -11.29 10.21 -11.15
CA SER A 282 -10.50 9.33 -12.00
C SER A 282 -9.01 9.49 -11.76
N TRP A 283 -8.28 8.39 -11.90
CA TRP A 283 -6.83 8.35 -11.84
C TRP A 283 -6.31 7.43 -12.94
N PHE A 284 -5.98 8.03 -14.07
CA PHE A 284 -5.37 7.35 -15.19
C PHE A 284 -3.90 7.77 -15.28
N SER A 285 -2.98 6.80 -15.31
CA SER A 285 -1.57 7.08 -15.54
C SER A 285 -1.39 7.71 -16.92
N GLU A 286 -0.46 8.65 -17.02
CA GLU A 286 -0.19 9.48 -18.20
C GLU A 286 -0.19 8.69 -19.51
N GLU A 287 -1.24 8.87 -20.31
CA GLU A 287 -1.28 8.50 -21.70
C GLU A 287 -1.20 9.78 -22.56
N THR A 288 -1.69 9.97 -23.62
CA THR A 288 -1.42 11.06 -24.56
C THR A 288 -1.67 12.50 -24.03
N LYS A 289 -1.15 13.55 -24.72
CA LYS A 289 -1.42 14.95 -24.39
C LYS A 289 -2.92 15.30 -24.39
N ALA A 290 -3.72 14.63 -25.23
CA ALA A 290 -5.17 14.83 -25.31
C ALA A 290 -5.88 14.27 -24.06
N ASP A 291 -5.43 13.12 -23.54
CA ASP A 291 -5.95 12.56 -22.29
C ASP A 291 -5.63 13.45 -21.10
N LYS A 292 -4.43 14.09 -21.08
CA LYS A 292 -4.05 15.06 -20.06
C LYS A 292 -4.99 16.28 -20.01
N GLU A 293 -5.42 16.81 -21.14
CA GLU A 293 -6.33 17.97 -21.20
C GLU A 293 -7.75 17.61 -20.75
N MET A 294 -8.21 16.41 -21.08
CA MET A 294 -9.57 15.97 -20.73
C MET A 294 -9.67 15.53 -19.25
N HIS A 295 -8.64 14.89 -18.69
CA HIS A 295 -8.63 14.39 -17.32
C HIS A 295 -8.06 15.39 -16.32
N SER A 296 -7.10 16.25 -16.68
CA SER A 296 -6.53 17.25 -15.75
C SER A 296 -7.58 18.24 -15.25
N LYS A 297 -8.52 18.68 -16.07
CA LYS A 297 -9.63 19.55 -15.65
C LYS A 297 -10.58 18.90 -14.63
N LYS A 298 -10.66 17.56 -14.61
CA LYS A 298 -11.51 16.79 -13.70
C LYS A 298 -10.81 16.49 -12.38
N LEU A 299 -9.47 16.41 -12.36
CA LEU A 299 -8.66 16.11 -11.18
C LEU A 299 -8.35 17.34 -10.31
N GLU A 300 -8.40 18.56 -10.84
CA GLU A 300 -8.07 19.80 -10.10
C GLU A 300 -8.92 20.02 -8.83
N LYS A 301 -10.09 19.37 -8.72
CA LYS A 301 -11.01 19.54 -7.61
C LYS A 301 -10.84 18.47 -6.49
N ILE A 302 -10.16 17.36 -6.77
CA ILE A 302 -10.05 16.22 -5.84
C ILE A 302 -8.62 15.72 -5.84
N ASN A 303 -7.98 15.74 -4.69
CA ASN A 303 -6.69 15.08 -4.52
C ASN A 303 -6.89 13.58 -4.30
N VAL A 304 -6.33 12.75 -5.18
CA VAL A 304 -6.44 11.29 -5.12
C VAL A 304 -5.24 10.63 -4.43
N GLY A 305 -4.15 11.35 -4.19
CA GLY A 305 -2.88 10.80 -3.69
C GLY A 305 -2.48 11.26 -2.29
N ASP A 306 -2.62 12.56 -1.97
CA ASP A 306 -2.11 13.14 -0.73
C ASP A 306 -3.18 13.14 0.38
N VAL A 307 -2.90 12.44 1.47
CA VAL A 307 -3.79 12.34 2.65
C VAL A 307 -3.86 13.64 3.48
N ASN A 308 -2.89 14.52 3.31
CA ASN A 308 -2.81 15.78 4.09
C ASN A 308 -3.60 16.92 3.43
N GLU A 309 -3.99 16.77 2.16
CA GLU A 309 -4.79 17.75 1.45
C GLU A 309 -6.26 17.71 1.91
N ALA A 310 -6.83 18.89 2.10
CA ALA A 310 -8.18 19.04 2.63
C ALA A 310 -9.27 18.36 1.77
N ASN A 311 -9.01 18.22 0.48
CA ASN A 311 -9.91 17.58 -0.51
C ASN A 311 -9.48 16.17 -0.90
N SER A 312 -8.63 15.51 -0.10
CA SER A 312 -8.15 14.17 -0.40
C SER A 312 -9.29 13.15 -0.44
N ILE A 313 -9.30 12.31 -1.48
CA ILE A 313 -10.24 11.18 -1.62
C ILE A 313 -10.06 10.13 -0.52
N THR A 314 -8.92 10.11 0.17
CA THR A 314 -8.59 9.13 1.20
C THR A 314 -9.26 9.41 2.55
N HIS A 315 -9.78 10.62 2.76
CA HIS A 315 -10.53 10.93 3.98
C HIS A 315 -11.81 10.10 4.07
N ASN A 316 -12.15 9.63 5.26
CA ASN A 316 -13.29 8.73 5.47
C ASN A 316 -14.61 9.30 4.97
N ASN A 317 -14.83 10.60 5.09
CA ASN A 317 -16.05 11.31 4.66
C ASN A 317 -15.89 12.05 3.32
N ALA A 318 -14.82 11.82 2.57
CA ALA A 318 -14.64 12.46 1.27
C ALA A 318 -15.81 12.16 0.33
N LYS A 319 -16.20 13.15 -0.46
CA LYS A 319 -17.41 13.14 -1.28
C LYS A 319 -17.43 12.10 -2.42
N PRO A 320 -16.30 11.78 -3.10
CA PRO A 320 -16.32 10.79 -4.18
C PRO A 320 -16.80 9.42 -3.70
N CYS A 321 -17.73 8.83 -4.46
CA CYS A 321 -18.25 7.48 -4.26
C CYS A 321 -17.59 6.46 -5.19
N PHE A 322 -17.05 6.91 -6.32
CA PHE A 322 -16.44 6.09 -7.36
C PHE A 322 -15.08 6.65 -7.75
N LEU A 323 -14.08 5.78 -7.87
CA LEU A 323 -12.77 6.09 -8.42
C LEU A 323 -12.49 5.18 -9.62
N LEU A 324 -12.34 5.80 -10.80
CA LEU A 324 -12.02 5.14 -12.05
C LEU A 324 -10.51 5.12 -12.26
N PHE A 325 -9.90 3.95 -12.52
CA PHE A 325 -8.46 3.85 -12.73
C PHE A 325 -8.08 2.71 -13.68
N LYS A 326 -6.97 2.82 -14.40
CA LYS A 326 -6.47 1.78 -15.32
C LYS A 326 -5.42 0.90 -14.65
N GLN A 327 -4.28 1.46 -14.35
CA GLN A 327 -3.16 0.75 -13.72
C GLN A 327 -3.10 1.07 -12.23
N ALA A 328 -2.10 0.53 -11.54
CA ALA A 328 -2.00 0.68 -10.11
C ALA A 328 -2.30 2.09 -9.67
N LEU A 329 -3.25 2.19 -8.81
CA LEU A 329 -3.16 3.17 -7.76
C LEU A 329 -1.75 3.10 -7.22
N SER A 330 -1.03 4.22 -7.14
CA SER A 330 0.40 4.26 -6.84
C SER A 330 0.77 3.36 -5.66
N THR A 331 1.92 2.73 -5.73
CA THR A 331 2.46 1.95 -4.62
C THR A 331 2.45 2.85 -3.37
N GLY A 332 1.78 2.42 -2.30
CA GLY A 332 1.63 3.24 -1.09
C GLY A 332 0.29 3.96 -0.93
N TRP A 333 -0.54 4.09 -1.97
CA TRP A 333 -1.86 4.70 -1.82
C TRP A 333 -2.72 3.98 -0.77
N ASP A 334 -3.25 4.74 0.17
CA ASP A 334 -3.96 4.26 1.34
C ASP A 334 -5.34 4.92 1.46
N CYS A 335 -6.39 4.15 1.22
CA CYS A 335 -7.76 4.61 1.32
C CYS A 335 -8.65 3.57 2.02
N PRO A 336 -8.67 3.54 3.35
CA PRO A 336 -9.39 2.51 4.12
C PRO A 336 -10.91 2.47 3.88
N ARG A 337 -11.51 3.57 3.42
CA ARG A 337 -12.93 3.61 3.03
C ARG A 337 -13.22 2.95 1.69
N ALA A 338 -12.21 2.56 0.90
CA ALA A 338 -12.38 1.76 -0.30
C ALA A 338 -12.71 0.32 0.10
N LYS A 339 -13.97 -0.06 -0.03
CA LYS A 339 -14.52 -1.35 0.41
C LYS A 339 -14.93 -2.26 -0.74
N ILE A 340 -15.05 -1.72 -1.94
CA ILE A 340 -15.61 -2.41 -3.12
C ILE A 340 -14.67 -2.22 -4.29
N LEU A 341 -14.33 -3.31 -4.99
CA LEU A 341 -13.63 -3.30 -6.26
C LEU A 341 -14.54 -3.88 -7.35
N VAL A 342 -14.77 -3.11 -8.41
CA VAL A 342 -15.30 -3.60 -9.68
C VAL A 342 -14.11 -3.81 -10.61
N LYS A 343 -13.81 -5.06 -10.94
CA LYS A 343 -12.74 -5.44 -11.86
C LYS A 343 -13.35 -5.77 -13.21
N LEU A 344 -13.10 -4.93 -14.19
CA LEU A 344 -13.50 -5.16 -15.57
C LEU A 344 -12.49 -6.08 -16.26
N ARG A 345 -12.94 -6.91 -17.21
CA ARG A 345 -12.14 -8.01 -17.78
C ARG A 345 -10.83 -7.54 -18.41
N GLU A 346 -9.72 -8.18 -18.06
CA GLU A 346 -8.43 -8.15 -18.78
C GLU A 346 -7.47 -9.26 -18.35
N ASN A 347 -6.55 -9.63 -19.26
CA ASN A 347 -5.37 -10.44 -18.94
C ASN A 347 -4.28 -9.55 -18.33
N MET A 348 -4.24 -9.38 -17.01
CA MET A 348 -3.20 -8.63 -16.29
C MET A 348 -2.20 -9.55 -15.58
N ASN A 349 -1.07 -8.97 -15.14
CA ASN A 349 -0.02 -9.67 -14.42
C ASN A 349 -0.46 -9.93 -12.96
N GLU A 350 -0.46 -11.19 -12.52
CA GLU A 350 -0.98 -11.68 -11.23
C GLU A 350 -0.49 -10.89 -10.01
N ASN A 351 0.80 -10.54 -9.93
CA ASN A 351 1.38 -9.85 -8.79
C ASN A 351 0.79 -8.44 -8.54
N PHE A 352 0.30 -7.81 -9.58
CA PHE A 352 -0.30 -6.48 -9.51
C PHE A 352 -1.73 -6.49 -8.97
N GLU A 353 -2.44 -7.54 -9.26
CA GLU A 353 -3.83 -7.76 -8.87
C GLU A 353 -3.99 -7.98 -7.37
N ILE A 354 -3.07 -8.73 -6.77
CA ILE A 354 -3.00 -8.99 -5.33
C ILE A 354 -2.79 -7.69 -4.53
N GLN A 355 -1.96 -6.77 -5.03
CA GLN A 355 -1.71 -5.49 -4.36
C GLN A 355 -2.96 -4.61 -4.33
N THR A 356 -3.76 -4.59 -5.39
CA THR A 356 -5.01 -3.82 -5.43
C THR A 356 -6.03 -4.37 -4.44
N LEU A 357 -6.18 -5.69 -4.34
CA LEU A 357 -7.04 -6.32 -3.34
C LEU A 357 -6.57 -6.06 -1.91
N GLY A 358 -5.27 -6.06 -1.68
CA GLY A 358 -4.69 -5.72 -0.38
C GLY A 358 -5.10 -4.34 0.14
N ARG A 359 -5.49 -3.41 -0.76
CA ARG A 359 -5.96 -2.06 -0.39
C ARG A 359 -7.38 -2.06 0.15
N LEU A 360 -8.26 -2.97 -0.34
CA LEU A 360 -9.61 -3.12 0.18
C LEU A 360 -9.65 -3.73 1.59
N ARG A 361 -8.54 -4.31 2.03
CA ARG A 361 -8.47 -5.02 3.31
C ARG A 361 -8.46 -4.12 4.52
N ARG A 362 -8.18 -2.83 4.37
CA ARG A 362 -8.04 -1.93 5.52
C ARG A 362 -9.37 -1.54 6.12
N MET A 363 -9.40 -1.44 7.45
CA MET A 363 -10.57 -0.93 8.16
C MET A 363 -10.45 0.59 8.36
N PRO A 364 -11.50 1.39 8.06
CA PRO A 364 -11.43 2.86 8.12
C PRO A 364 -10.97 3.44 9.45
N LYS A 365 -11.30 2.79 10.55
CA LYS A 365 -10.93 3.21 11.91
C LYS A 365 -10.18 2.13 12.70
N ALA A 366 -9.65 1.11 12.02
CA ALA A 366 -9.03 -0.05 12.66
C ALA A 366 -9.94 -0.70 13.73
N VAL A 367 -11.24 -0.85 13.40
CA VAL A 367 -12.29 -1.40 14.26
C VAL A 367 -13.20 -2.31 13.44
N HIS A 368 -13.58 -3.46 14.00
CA HIS A 368 -14.67 -4.29 13.50
C HIS A 368 -15.99 -3.94 14.22
N TYR A 369 -17.05 -3.86 13.46
CA TYR A 369 -18.38 -3.43 13.93
C TYR A 369 -19.29 -4.61 14.31
N GLY A 370 -18.85 -5.84 14.07
CA GLY A 370 -19.62 -7.06 14.32
C GLY A 370 -20.66 -7.37 13.23
N GLU A 371 -20.61 -6.66 12.12
CA GLU A 371 -21.52 -6.85 10.98
C GLU A 371 -20.69 -7.10 9.70
N ASP A 372 -20.97 -8.22 9.01
CA ASP A 372 -20.24 -8.61 7.81
C ASP A 372 -20.23 -7.51 6.73
N ILE A 373 -21.34 -6.76 6.61
CA ILE A 373 -21.46 -5.66 5.65
C ILE A 373 -20.39 -4.58 5.87
N LEU A 374 -19.97 -4.34 7.11
CA LEU A 374 -18.95 -3.37 7.48
C LEU A 374 -17.55 -3.99 7.60
N ASP A 375 -17.49 -5.25 8.07
CA ASP A 375 -16.25 -5.91 8.44
C ASP A 375 -15.59 -6.67 7.28
N CYS A 376 -16.24 -6.77 6.11
CA CYS A 376 -15.74 -7.44 4.92
C CYS A 376 -15.48 -6.46 3.76
N ALA A 377 -14.77 -6.94 2.75
CA ALA A 377 -14.57 -6.28 1.45
C ALA A 377 -15.35 -7.01 0.35
N TYR A 378 -15.54 -6.33 -0.80
CA TYR A 378 -16.36 -6.84 -1.88
C TYR A 378 -15.64 -6.72 -3.23
N LEU A 379 -15.67 -7.78 -4.00
CA LEU A 379 -15.16 -7.84 -5.38
C LEU A 379 -16.30 -8.22 -6.32
N TYR A 380 -16.51 -7.41 -7.35
CA TYR A 380 -17.44 -7.70 -8.43
C TYR A 380 -16.69 -7.81 -9.76
N THR A 381 -16.75 -8.95 -10.40
CA THR A 381 -16.07 -9.21 -11.67
C THR A 381 -16.70 -10.40 -12.41
N LEU A 382 -16.66 -10.37 -13.73
CA LEU A 382 -17.00 -11.50 -14.61
C LEU A 382 -15.76 -12.17 -15.20
N ASP A 383 -14.55 -11.79 -14.76
CA ASP A 383 -13.30 -12.42 -15.14
C ASP A 383 -13.05 -13.68 -14.30
N GLU A 384 -13.33 -14.85 -14.90
CA GLU A 384 -13.18 -16.14 -14.22
C GLU A 384 -11.73 -16.43 -13.84
N LYS A 385 -10.76 -16.08 -14.70
CA LYS A 385 -9.33 -16.27 -14.41
C LYS A 385 -8.89 -15.47 -13.22
N TYR A 386 -9.35 -14.22 -13.13
CA TYR A 386 -9.07 -13.37 -11.99
C TYR A 386 -9.68 -13.92 -10.70
N LYS A 387 -10.92 -14.40 -10.75
CA LYS A 387 -11.56 -15.03 -9.59
C LYS A 387 -10.78 -16.25 -9.11
N GLU A 388 -10.35 -17.11 -10.02
CA GLU A 388 -9.53 -18.29 -9.68
C GLU A 388 -8.19 -17.89 -9.06
N ALA A 389 -7.50 -16.89 -9.63
CA ALA A 389 -6.24 -16.38 -9.09
C ALA A 389 -6.41 -15.86 -7.65
N VAL A 390 -7.44 -15.03 -7.38
CA VAL A 390 -7.74 -14.51 -6.05
C VAL A 390 -8.00 -15.62 -5.03
N ILE A 391 -8.64 -16.71 -5.46
CA ILE A 391 -8.97 -17.85 -4.61
C ILE A 391 -7.75 -18.70 -4.29
N HIS A 392 -6.84 -18.86 -5.26
CA HIS A 392 -5.65 -19.72 -5.16
C HIS A 392 -4.43 -19.03 -4.55
N ASP A 393 -4.46 -17.72 -4.39
CA ASP A 393 -3.32 -16.92 -3.90
C ASP A 393 -2.87 -17.27 -2.47
N GLY A 394 -3.58 -18.14 -1.78
CA GLY A 394 -3.16 -18.70 -0.49
C GLY A 394 -2.86 -17.66 0.60
N THR A 395 -3.40 -16.44 0.46
CA THR A 395 -3.15 -15.33 1.39
C THR A 395 -3.79 -15.52 2.77
N GLY A 396 -4.41 -16.69 3.05
CA GLY A 396 -5.14 -16.94 4.28
C GLY A 396 -6.46 -16.18 4.40
N TYR A 397 -6.83 -15.46 3.35
CA TYR A 397 -8.05 -14.66 3.34
C TYR A 397 -9.28 -15.57 3.19
N GLU A 398 -10.24 -15.48 4.10
CA GLU A 398 -11.49 -16.21 3.96
C GLU A 398 -12.28 -15.66 2.76
N VAL A 399 -12.20 -16.34 1.63
CA VAL A 399 -12.97 -15.99 0.44
C VAL A 399 -14.35 -16.60 0.55
N LYS A 400 -15.36 -15.79 0.85
CA LYS A 400 -16.76 -16.22 0.86
C LYS A 400 -17.30 -16.21 -0.57
N ARG A 401 -17.39 -17.40 -1.17
CA ARG A 401 -18.00 -17.57 -2.49
C ARG A 401 -19.51 -17.58 -2.38
N VAL A 402 -20.16 -16.73 -3.13
CA VAL A 402 -21.59 -16.88 -3.41
C VAL A 402 -21.71 -17.48 -4.80
N PHE A 403 -22.11 -18.74 -4.87
CA PHE A 403 -22.42 -19.39 -6.14
C PHE A 403 -23.69 -18.76 -6.71
N LEU A 404 -23.60 -18.32 -7.97
CA LEU A 404 -24.78 -18.00 -8.75
C LEU A 404 -25.60 -19.29 -8.88
N LYS A 405 -26.82 -19.30 -8.36
CA LYS A 405 -27.76 -20.39 -8.69
C LYS A 405 -28.01 -20.28 -10.19
N SER A 406 -27.58 -21.29 -10.96
CA SER A 406 -28.15 -21.50 -12.28
C SER A 406 -29.64 -21.73 -12.09
N ALA A 407 -30.44 -20.94 -12.83
CA ALA A 407 -31.88 -21.13 -12.89
C ALA A 407 -32.25 -22.49 -13.46
#